data_e4c0246e0f2baaf557af5e4414a6e038
#
_entry.id   e4c0246e0f2baaf557af5e4414a6e038
#
_cell.length_a   1.000
_cell.length_b   1.000
_cell.length_c   1.000
_cell.angle_alpha   90.00
_cell.angle_beta   90.00
_cell.angle_gamma   90.00
#
_symmetry.space_group_name_H-M   'P 1'
#
loop_
_entity.id
_entity.type
_entity.pdbx_description
1 polymer ?
#
loop_
_entity_poly.entity_id
_entity_poly.type
_entity_poly.pdbx_seq_one_letter_code
_entity_poly.pdbx_strand_id
1 'polypeptide(L)'
;MIPFTDEELLTPVQGSLELIRPMLQNDGGDIQLLGIKNGVVHVRLTGHCHGCAASAQTLKYGVERQLRMDIHPELSVVNVPEGEEFEL
;
A
#
# COMPACT_ATOMS: atom_id res chain seq x y z
N MET A 1 -11.17 6.02 -15.07
CA MET A 1 -11.97 4.99 -14.43
C MET A 1 -11.25 3.65 -14.47
N ILE A 2 -11.12 3.01 -13.32
CA ILE A 2 -10.44 1.71 -13.24
C ILE A 2 -11.40 0.62 -13.74
N PRO A 3 -10.99 -0.20 -14.71
CA PRO A 3 -11.88 -1.23 -15.28
C PRO A 3 -12.07 -2.46 -14.40
N PHE A 4 -11.46 -2.47 -13.22
CA PHE A 4 -11.52 -3.60 -12.29
C PHE A 4 -12.34 -3.26 -11.07
N THR A 5 -13.04 -4.24 -10.51
CA THR A 5 -13.69 -4.09 -9.22
C THR A 5 -12.63 -4.15 -8.11
N ASP A 6 -12.99 -3.70 -6.92
CA ASP A 6 -12.08 -3.77 -5.77
C ASP A 6 -11.65 -5.22 -5.50
N GLU A 7 -12.57 -6.16 -5.67
CA GLU A 7 -12.29 -7.58 -5.48
C GLU A 7 -11.29 -8.09 -6.54
N GLU A 8 -11.46 -7.65 -7.79
CA GLU A 8 -10.55 -8.04 -8.85
C GLU A 8 -9.14 -7.48 -8.66
N LEU A 9 -9.03 -6.33 -8.01
CA LEU A 9 -7.75 -5.71 -7.74
C LEU A 9 -6.98 -6.40 -6.60
N LEU A 10 -7.69 -7.12 -5.74
CA LEU A 10 -7.10 -7.65 -4.52
C LEU A 10 -5.90 -8.57 -4.81
N THR A 11 -6.05 -9.52 -5.72
CA THR A 11 -4.99 -10.48 -6.03
C THR A 11 -3.75 -9.82 -6.63
N PRO A 12 -3.86 -8.97 -7.69
CA PRO A 12 -2.67 -8.32 -8.23
C PRO A 12 -2.03 -7.35 -7.24
N VAL A 13 -2.83 -6.66 -6.43
CA VAL A 13 -2.28 -5.75 -5.40
C VAL A 13 -1.50 -6.54 -4.36
N GLN A 14 -2.04 -7.65 -3.88
CA GLN A 14 -1.33 -8.51 -2.93
C GLN A 14 -0.01 -9.01 -3.52
N GLY A 15 -0.03 -9.43 -4.79
CA GLY A 15 1.18 -9.89 -5.47
C GLY A 15 2.25 -8.82 -5.55
N SER A 16 1.86 -7.59 -5.91
CA SER A 16 2.79 -6.47 -5.97
C SER A 16 3.34 -6.13 -4.59
N LEU A 17 2.50 -6.14 -3.57
CA LEU A 17 2.94 -5.86 -2.20
C LEU A 17 3.91 -6.93 -1.70
N GLU A 18 3.71 -8.19 -2.06
CA GLU A 18 4.64 -9.25 -1.69
C GLU A 18 6.02 -9.06 -2.32
N LEU A 19 6.10 -8.47 -3.51
CA LEU A 19 7.36 -8.14 -4.14
C LEU A 19 8.06 -6.97 -3.45
N ILE A 20 7.30 -6.04 -2.91
CA ILE A 20 7.83 -4.86 -2.23
C ILE A 20 8.25 -5.19 -0.79
N ARG A 21 7.55 -6.10 -0.14
CA ARG A 21 7.73 -6.40 1.28
C ARG A 21 9.17 -6.73 1.67
N PRO A 22 9.92 -7.57 0.92
CA PRO A 22 11.31 -7.86 1.30
C PRO A 22 12.19 -6.63 1.37
N MET A 23 11.97 -5.65 0.49
CA MET A 23 12.74 -4.40 0.50
C MET A 23 12.44 -3.61 1.78
N LEU A 24 11.18 -3.55 2.17
CA LEU A 24 10.78 -2.86 3.39
C LEU A 24 11.31 -3.58 4.64
N GLN A 25 11.22 -4.90 4.65
CA GLN A 25 11.71 -5.70 5.77
C GLN A 25 13.22 -5.56 5.96
N ASN A 26 13.94 -5.45 4.85
CA ASN A 26 15.39 -5.23 4.89
C ASN A 26 15.75 -3.91 5.57
N ASP A 27 14.88 -2.91 5.46
CA ASP A 27 15.05 -1.61 6.11
C ASP A 27 14.39 -1.56 7.49
N GLY A 28 13.91 -2.69 7.98
CA GLY A 28 13.28 -2.78 9.28
C GLY A 28 11.79 -2.43 9.31
N GLY A 29 11.17 -2.26 8.14
CA GLY A 29 9.76 -1.96 8.01
C GLY A 29 8.95 -3.12 7.46
N ASP A 30 7.66 -2.90 7.27
CA ASP A 30 6.77 -3.86 6.62
C ASP A 30 5.55 -3.12 6.09
N ILE A 31 4.75 -3.82 5.30
CA ILE A 31 3.52 -3.28 4.76
C ILE A 31 2.42 -4.33 4.89
N GLN A 32 1.24 -3.87 5.28
CA GLN A 32 0.08 -4.74 5.45
C GLN A 32 -1.06 -4.19 4.59
N LEU A 33 -1.66 -5.06 3.79
CA LEU A 33 -2.85 -4.69 3.02
C LEU A 33 -4.07 -4.78 3.93
N LEU A 34 -4.78 -3.67 4.08
CA LEU A 34 -6.01 -3.62 4.86
C LEU A 34 -7.23 -3.86 3.99
N GLY A 35 -7.25 -3.32 2.79
CA GLY A 35 -8.36 -3.50 1.87
C GLY A 35 -8.29 -2.53 0.72
N ILE A 36 -9.23 -2.68 -0.21
CA ILE A 36 -9.33 -1.81 -1.39
C ILE A 36 -10.77 -1.32 -1.45
N LYS A 37 -10.93 -0.01 -1.62
CA LYS A 37 -12.25 0.59 -1.71
C LYS A 37 -12.24 1.67 -2.78
N ASN A 38 -13.10 1.52 -3.78
CA ASN A 38 -13.23 2.47 -4.89
C ASN A 38 -11.90 2.75 -5.60
N GLY A 39 -11.09 1.72 -5.79
CA GLY A 39 -9.79 1.86 -6.44
C GLY A 39 -8.71 2.46 -5.55
N VAL A 40 -9.00 2.68 -4.28
CA VAL A 40 -8.03 3.18 -3.31
C VAL A 40 -7.53 2.01 -2.47
N VAL A 41 -6.23 1.77 -2.51
CA VAL A 41 -5.59 0.70 -1.76
C VAL A 41 -5.23 1.22 -0.37
N HIS A 42 -5.82 0.62 0.66
CA HIS A 42 -5.56 1.01 2.04
C HIS A 42 -4.52 0.06 2.61
N VAL A 43 -3.40 0.61 3.02
CA VAL A 43 -2.29 -0.17 3.58
C VAL A 43 -1.89 0.42 4.93
N ARG A 44 -1.21 -0.39 5.71
CA ARG A 44 -0.58 0.07 6.95
C ARG A 44 0.90 -0.20 6.86
N LEU A 45 1.67 0.88 6.86
CA LEU A 45 3.11 0.79 6.91
C LEU A 45 3.54 0.67 8.36
N THR A 46 4.28 -0.37 8.68
CA THR A 46 4.76 -0.64 10.02
C THR A 46 6.27 -0.68 10.02
N GLY A 47 6.88 -0.62 11.20
CA GLY A 47 8.30 -0.75 11.30
C GLY A 47 8.91 0.27 12.26
N HIS A 48 10.22 0.31 12.26
CA HIS A 48 10.97 1.07 13.24
C HIS A 48 11.14 2.55 12.90
N CYS A 49 10.62 3.02 11.79
CA CYS A 49 10.71 4.43 11.43
C CYS A 49 9.75 5.27 12.27
N HIS A 50 9.88 5.19 13.57
CA HIS A 50 9.06 5.96 14.48
C HIS A 50 9.41 7.43 14.39
N GLY A 51 8.40 8.25 14.18
CA GLY A 51 8.58 9.69 14.10
C GLY A 51 9.09 10.19 12.76
N CYS A 52 9.27 9.34 11.78
CA CYS A 52 9.72 9.73 10.46
C CYS A 52 8.54 9.83 9.49
N ALA A 53 7.72 10.87 9.65
CA ALA A 53 6.57 11.09 8.78
C ALA A 53 6.99 11.20 7.31
N ALA A 54 8.13 11.82 7.04
CA ALA A 54 8.65 11.96 5.69
C ALA A 54 8.99 10.60 5.07
N SER A 55 9.55 9.68 5.85
CA SER A 55 9.87 8.33 5.38
C SER A 55 8.61 7.54 5.04
N ALA A 56 7.57 7.66 5.87
CA ALA A 56 6.31 6.99 5.63
C ALA A 56 5.67 7.49 4.33
N GLN A 57 5.71 8.80 4.08
CA GLN A 57 5.19 9.35 2.82
C GLN A 57 5.99 8.89 1.62
N THR A 58 7.31 8.84 1.73
CA THR A 58 8.17 8.36 0.66
C THR A 58 7.87 6.91 0.31
N LEU A 59 7.70 6.07 1.31
CA LEU A 59 7.34 4.66 1.11
C LEU A 59 5.97 4.54 0.48
N LYS A 60 5.00 5.33 0.94
CA LYS A 60 3.67 5.34 0.37
C LYS A 60 3.69 5.69 -1.12
N TYR A 61 4.42 6.73 -1.50
CA TYR A 61 4.51 7.13 -2.90
C TYR A 61 5.23 6.07 -3.74
N GLY A 62 6.25 5.44 -3.19
CA GLY A 62 6.93 4.35 -3.87
C GLY A 62 6.01 3.17 -4.14
N VAL A 63 5.22 2.79 -3.15
CA VAL A 63 4.23 1.72 -3.28
C VAL A 63 3.16 2.10 -4.31
N GLU A 64 2.63 3.31 -4.21
CA GLU A 64 1.62 3.80 -5.13
C GLU A 64 2.12 3.79 -6.57
N ARG A 65 3.33 4.27 -6.78
CA ARG A 65 3.95 4.28 -8.11
C ARG A 65 4.09 2.86 -8.65
N GLN A 66 4.53 1.93 -7.82
CA GLN A 66 4.70 0.54 -8.21
C GLN A 66 3.37 -0.09 -8.62
N LEU A 67 2.33 0.14 -7.84
CA LEU A 67 1.00 -0.38 -8.15
C LEU A 67 0.44 0.24 -9.43
N ARG A 68 0.68 1.53 -9.64
CA ARG A 68 0.23 2.20 -10.86
C ARG A 68 0.91 1.64 -12.09
N MET A 69 2.18 1.28 -11.99
CA MET A 69 2.93 0.70 -13.10
C MET A 69 2.53 -0.75 -13.35
N ASP A 70 2.30 -1.51 -12.28
CA ASP A 70 2.04 -2.94 -12.39
C ASP A 70 0.59 -3.25 -12.73
N ILE A 71 -0.34 -2.42 -12.31
CA ILE A 71 -1.77 -2.74 -12.40
C ILE A 71 -2.53 -1.70 -13.20
N HIS A 72 -2.66 -0.49 -12.67
CA HIS A 72 -3.44 0.56 -13.33
C HIS A 72 -2.99 1.94 -12.86
N PRO A 73 -2.84 2.91 -13.78
CA PRO A 73 -2.32 4.24 -13.43
C PRO A 73 -3.28 5.09 -12.57
N GLU A 74 -4.53 4.70 -12.45
CA GLU A 74 -5.50 5.44 -11.63
C GLU A 74 -5.58 4.94 -10.19
N LEU A 75 -4.80 3.91 -9.84
CA LEU A 75 -4.77 3.42 -8.47
C LEU A 75 -4.16 4.46 -7.54
N SER A 76 -4.73 4.54 -6.34
CA SER A 76 -4.21 5.39 -5.27
C SER A 76 -3.93 4.54 -4.05
N VAL A 77 -2.99 4.98 -3.24
CA VAL A 77 -2.63 4.30 -1.99
C VAL A 77 -2.79 5.27 -0.84
N VAL A 78 -3.41 4.79 0.23
CA VAL A 78 -3.57 5.54 1.47
C VAL A 78 -2.93 4.73 2.60
N ASN A 79 -2.12 5.40 3.39
CA ASN A 79 -1.55 4.79 4.60
C ASN A 79 -2.49 5.04 5.77
N VAL A 80 -2.91 3.95 6.42
CA VAL A 80 -3.71 4.02 7.64
C VAL A 80 -2.75 3.80 8.81
N PRO A 81 -2.49 4.81 9.65
CA PRO A 81 -1.51 4.68 10.72
C PRO A 81 -1.89 3.60 11.74
N GLU A 82 -0.88 3.11 12.45
CA GLU A 82 -1.13 2.19 13.55
C GLU A 82 -2.01 2.86 14.60
N GLY A 83 -2.96 2.12 15.13
CA GLY A 83 -3.91 2.63 16.11
C GLY A 83 -5.17 3.20 15.51
N GLU A 84 -5.21 3.45 14.22
CA GLU A 84 -6.44 3.85 13.52
C GLU A 84 -7.14 2.64 12.95
N GLU A 85 -8.46 2.65 13.03
CA GLU A 85 -9.26 1.57 12.47
C GLU A 85 -9.52 1.83 10.99
N PHE A 86 -9.50 0.75 10.23
CA PHE A 86 -9.90 0.77 8.83
C PHE A 86 -11.18 -0.03 8.67
N GLU A 87 -12.19 0.61 8.10
CA GLU A 87 -13.47 -0.05 7.80
C GLU A 87 -13.73 0.00 6.29
N LEU A 88 -14.10 -1.15 5.76
CA LEU A 88 -14.48 -1.26 4.36
C LEU A 88 -15.92 -0.83 4.12
#